data_b1f59746c3c37d3b3528b4e017808a13
#
_entry.id   b1f59746c3c37d3b3528b4e017808a13
#
_cell.length_a   1.000
_cell.length_b   1.000
_cell.length_c   1.000
_cell.angle_alpha   90.00
_cell.angle_beta   90.00
_cell.angle_gamma   90.00
#
_symmetry.space_group_name_H-M   'P 1'
#
loop_
_entity.id
_entity.type
_entity.pdbx_description
1 polymer ?
#
loop_
_entity_poly.entity_id
_entity_poly.type
_entity_poly.pdbx_seq_one_letter_code
_entity_poly.pdbx_strand_id
1 'polypeptide(L)'
;FNVSRSTIYLWQKAYIASLNNAKSLTPKSTRPEHVRISKIDYRILDEISRLRKVYGCLGKSKLKIFLNDFCKEHKLNTISESSIGRCIKHLKAKGDITTNKRLSYYAKTDRFRDYSYKSSPKLRRNGYYPKQPGDLVQIDCVVKLKNGIRRYVVSAIDYKSSFAYSLAYSKLDSMSTSDFMDKLIKVAPFTISHIQTDNGSEFYSHFDLKLSELGIVHFWNYTRKPIYNGKIERYNRTSQEEFIDPSITLLFQDIGQFNNKLADWLLYYNTKRPHFAHRDNNNLQIPPLKAYINMLNLNLEKSNMLWTHTCRP
;
A
#
# COMPACT_ATOMS: atom_id res chain seq x y z
N PHE A 1 -23.13 -20.75 -19.97
CA PHE A 1 -23.59 -19.45 -19.48
C PHE A 1 -24.47 -19.64 -18.24
N ASN A 2 -24.06 -19.08 -17.09
CA ASN A 2 -24.79 -19.22 -15.83
C ASN A 2 -25.88 -18.13 -15.73
N VAL A 3 -26.90 -18.19 -16.57
CA VAL A 3 -28.00 -17.21 -16.66
C VAL A 3 -29.33 -17.90 -16.39
N SER A 4 -30.24 -17.23 -15.70
CA SER A 4 -31.57 -17.79 -15.40
C SER A 4 -32.43 -17.95 -16.67
N ARG A 5 -33.33 -18.93 -16.66
CA ARG A 5 -34.29 -19.16 -17.76
C ARG A 5 -35.12 -17.89 -18.09
N SER A 6 -35.50 -17.14 -17.06
CA SER A 6 -36.23 -15.87 -17.22
C SER A 6 -35.42 -14.81 -17.99
N THR A 7 -34.11 -14.74 -17.72
CA THR A 7 -33.23 -13.81 -18.42
C THR A 7 -33.08 -14.16 -19.90
N ILE A 8 -32.96 -15.44 -20.23
CA ILE A 8 -32.89 -15.91 -21.63
C ILE A 8 -34.21 -15.58 -22.35
N TYR A 9 -35.34 -15.82 -21.73
CA TYR A 9 -36.63 -15.50 -22.29
C TYR A 9 -36.80 -13.99 -22.56
N LEU A 10 -36.37 -13.13 -21.65
CA LEU A 10 -36.38 -11.67 -21.83
C LEU A 10 -35.49 -11.23 -22.99
N TRP A 11 -34.28 -11.82 -23.11
CA TRP A 11 -33.40 -11.53 -24.23
C TRP A 11 -33.96 -11.98 -25.54
N GLN A 12 -34.57 -13.17 -25.62
CA GLN A 12 -35.21 -13.68 -26.83
C GLN A 12 -36.36 -12.81 -27.25
N LYS A 13 -37.22 -12.36 -26.30
CA LYS A 13 -38.33 -11.43 -26.57
C LYS A 13 -37.82 -10.08 -27.08
N ALA A 14 -36.78 -9.51 -26.48
CA ALA A 14 -36.17 -8.26 -26.91
C ALA A 14 -35.52 -8.36 -28.29
N TYR A 15 -34.88 -9.50 -28.61
CA TYR A 15 -34.25 -9.75 -29.90
C TYR A 15 -35.28 -9.84 -31.02
N ILE A 16 -36.35 -10.61 -30.81
CA ILE A 16 -37.46 -10.73 -31.78
C ILE A 16 -38.14 -9.38 -31.98
N ALA A 17 -38.47 -8.64 -30.90
CA ALA A 17 -39.12 -7.34 -30.99
C ALA A 17 -38.28 -6.28 -31.71
N SER A 18 -36.98 -6.45 -31.79
CA SER A 18 -36.04 -5.55 -32.48
C SER A 18 -35.72 -5.96 -33.93
N LEU A 19 -36.52 -6.83 -34.52
CA LEU A 19 -36.28 -7.38 -35.86
C LEU A 19 -34.88 -8.06 -35.96
N ASN A 20 -34.58 -8.86 -34.97
CA ASN A 20 -33.31 -9.63 -34.85
C ASN A 20 -32.03 -8.78 -34.77
N ASN A 21 -32.12 -7.60 -34.21
CA ASN A 21 -30.96 -6.73 -34.02
C ASN A 21 -30.23 -7.07 -32.72
N ALA A 22 -28.99 -7.56 -32.80
CA ALA A 22 -28.18 -7.93 -31.64
C ALA A 22 -27.89 -6.78 -30.69
N LYS A 23 -27.95 -5.50 -31.14
CA LYS A 23 -27.78 -4.32 -30.27
C LYS A 23 -28.88 -4.20 -29.22
N SER A 24 -30.04 -4.84 -29.40
CA SER A 24 -31.14 -4.84 -28.43
C SER A 24 -30.79 -5.62 -27.15
N LEU A 25 -29.81 -6.50 -27.21
CA LEU A 25 -29.34 -7.29 -26.09
C LEU A 25 -28.31 -6.56 -25.23
N THR A 26 -27.80 -5.42 -25.68
CA THR A 26 -26.91 -4.60 -24.86
C THR A 26 -27.69 -3.96 -23.69
N PRO A 27 -27.18 -4.04 -22.44
CA PRO A 27 -27.86 -3.41 -21.31
C PRO A 27 -28.09 -1.92 -21.59
N LYS A 28 -29.35 -1.49 -21.48
CA LYS A 28 -29.67 -0.06 -21.56
C LYS A 28 -29.05 0.67 -20.39
N SER A 29 -28.57 1.88 -20.63
CA SER A 29 -28.07 2.75 -19.57
C SER A 29 -29.14 2.91 -18.47
N THR A 30 -28.76 2.64 -17.21
CA THR A 30 -29.62 2.90 -16.03
C THR A 30 -29.64 4.38 -15.64
N ARG A 31 -28.97 5.24 -16.43
CA ARG A 31 -28.93 6.68 -16.18
C ARG A 31 -30.31 7.25 -16.51
N PRO A 32 -30.95 8.06 -15.62
CA PRO A 32 -32.21 8.71 -15.89
C PRO A 32 -32.15 9.54 -17.18
N GLU A 33 -33.17 9.42 -18.05
CA GLU A 33 -33.28 10.23 -19.28
C GLU A 33 -33.41 11.72 -18.95
N HIS A 34 -34.09 12.04 -17.86
CA HIS A 34 -34.21 13.40 -17.35
C HIS A 34 -33.33 13.61 -16.12
N VAL A 35 -32.16 14.19 -16.33
CA VAL A 35 -31.28 14.62 -15.23
C VAL A 35 -31.72 16.01 -14.78
N ARG A 36 -31.99 16.16 -13.47
CA ARG A 36 -32.24 17.48 -12.89
C ARG A 36 -31.09 18.42 -13.19
N ILE A 37 -31.32 19.45 -14.00
CA ILE A 37 -30.36 20.52 -14.24
C ILE A 37 -30.32 21.37 -12.97
N SER A 38 -29.13 21.52 -12.38
CA SER A 38 -28.95 22.39 -11.22
C SER A 38 -29.20 23.84 -11.61
N LYS A 39 -30.23 24.45 -11.03
CA LYS A 39 -30.56 25.89 -11.23
C LYS A 39 -29.66 26.76 -10.33
N ILE A 40 -28.36 26.61 -10.42
CA ILE A 40 -27.40 27.49 -9.70
C ILE A 40 -27.21 28.73 -10.55
N ASP A 41 -27.40 29.89 -9.95
CA ASP A 41 -27.18 31.19 -10.59
C ASP A 41 -25.74 31.30 -11.11
N TYR A 42 -25.58 31.77 -12.34
CA TYR A 42 -24.29 31.91 -12.99
C TYR A 42 -23.34 32.85 -12.20
N ARG A 43 -23.90 33.89 -11.53
CA ARG A 43 -23.13 34.80 -10.68
C ARG A 43 -22.40 34.09 -9.54
N ILE A 44 -22.96 33.01 -8.99
CA ILE A 44 -22.32 32.18 -7.97
C ILE A 44 -21.18 31.38 -8.60
N LEU A 45 -21.31 30.90 -9.84
CA LEU A 45 -20.26 30.20 -10.55
C LEU A 45 -19.08 31.13 -10.86
N ASP A 46 -19.36 32.33 -11.29
CA ASP A 46 -18.34 33.34 -11.58
C ASP A 46 -17.61 33.77 -10.28
N GLU A 47 -18.34 33.93 -9.19
CA GLU A 47 -17.72 34.27 -7.89
C GLU A 47 -16.84 33.10 -7.37
N ILE A 48 -17.27 31.85 -7.51
CA ILE A 48 -16.42 30.70 -7.21
C ILE A 48 -15.13 30.72 -8.05
N SER A 49 -15.25 31.02 -9.34
CA SER A 49 -14.11 31.11 -10.24
C SER A 49 -13.19 32.26 -9.83
N ARG A 50 -13.72 33.44 -9.55
CA ARG A 50 -12.99 34.62 -9.09
C ARG A 50 -12.23 34.34 -7.80
N LEU A 51 -12.92 33.86 -6.76
CA LEU A 51 -12.31 33.55 -5.47
C LEU A 51 -11.17 32.52 -5.59
N ARG A 52 -11.32 31.54 -6.46
CA ARG A 52 -10.27 30.53 -6.67
C ARG A 52 -9.11 31.04 -7.51
N LYS A 53 -9.31 32.02 -8.38
CA LYS A 53 -8.22 32.68 -9.12
C LYS A 53 -7.42 33.60 -8.19
N VAL A 54 -8.10 34.34 -7.33
CA VAL A 54 -7.46 35.30 -6.40
C VAL A 54 -6.76 34.62 -5.23
N TYR A 55 -7.47 33.73 -4.53
CA TYR A 55 -7.00 33.09 -3.29
C TYR A 55 -6.50 31.65 -3.49
N GLY A 56 -6.34 31.20 -4.71
CA GLY A 56 -5.83 29.88 -5.05
C GLY A 56 -6.80 28.74 -4.68
N CYS A 57 -6.31 27.74 -3.97
CA CYS A 57 -6.98 26.46 -3.81
C CYS A 57 -8.01 26.43 -2.67
N LEU A 58 -8.92 27.39 -2.58
CA LEU A 58 -9.99 27.37 -1.58
C LEU A 58 -10.88 26.12 -1.73
N GLY A 59 -11.01 25.35 -0.62
CA GLY A 59 -11.93 24.21 -0.55
C GLY A 59 -13.40 24.64 -0.38
N LYS A 60 -14.32 23.70 -0.59
CA LYS A 60 -15.77 23.95 -0.54
C LYS A 60 -16.27 24.59 0.75
N SER A 61 -15.75 24.18 1.91
CA SER A 61 -16.15 24.70 3.22
C SER A 61 -15.70 26.17 3.42
N LYS A 62 -14.49 26.51 2.99
CA LYS A 62 -14.00 27.91 3.04
C LYS A 62 -14.76 28.80 2.05
N LEU A 63 -14.98 28.31 0.83
CA LEU A 63 -15.76 29.04 -0.17
C LEU A 63 -17.18 29.30 0.29
N LYS A 64 -17.81 28.40 1.06
CA LYS A 64 -19.17 28.59 1.56
C LYS A 64 -19.30 29.84 2.42
N ILE A 65 -18.30 30.17 3.23
CA ILE A 65 -18.30 31.37 4.07
C ILE A 65 -18.38 32.62 3.18
N PHE A 66 -17.47 32.75 2.22
CA PHE A 66 -17.46 33.89 1.30
C PHE A 66 -18.72 33.98 0.44
N LEU A 67 -19.21 32.82 -0.05
CA LEU A 67 -20.42 32.79 -0.86
C LEU A 67 -21.69 33.12 -0.08
N ASN A 68 -21.76 32.82 1.22
CA ASN A 68 -22.90 33.24 2.05
C ASN A 68 -23.01 34.76 2.13
N ASP A 69 -21.90 35.46 2.30
CA ASP A 69 -21.87 36.92 2.35
C ASP A 69 -22.19 37.51 0.98
N PHE A 70 -21.60 36.98 -0.09
CA PHE A 70 -21.92 37.37 -1.48
C PHE A 70 -23.40 37.15 -1.82
N CYS A 71 -23.99 36.01 -1.43
CA CYS A 71 -25.39 35.73 -1.68
C CYS A 71 -26.31 36.69 -0.92
N LYS A 72 -25.98 37.10 0.31
CA LYS A 72 -26.74 38.08 1.07
C LYS A 72 -26.71 39.45 0.40
N GLU A 73 -25.52 39.90 -0.01
CA GLU A 73 -25.33 41.19 -0.67
C GLU A 73 -26.09 41.30 -1.99
N HIS A 74 -26.08 40.21 -2.78
CA HIS A 74 -26.74 40.18 -4.10
C HIS A 74 -28.15 39.59 -4.10
N LYS A 75 -28.74 39.36 -2.93
CA LYS A 75 -30.11 38.79 -2.75
C LYS A 75 -30.28 37.45 -3.49
N LEU A 76 -29.28 36.59 -3.44
CA LEU A 76 -29.27 35.25 -4.02
C LEU A 76 -29.53 34.17 -2.97
N ASN A 77 -30.05 33.04 -3.42
CA ASN A 77 -30.22 31.88 -2.55
C ASN A 77 -28.85 31.27 -2.23
N THR A 78 -28.57 30.96 -0.95
CA THR A 78 -27.38 30.29 -0.53
C THR A 78 -27.34 28.84 -1.01
N ILE A 79 -26.16 28.31 -1.32
CA ILE A 79 -25.97 26.96 -1.79
C ILE A 79 -25.23 26.09 -0.78
N SER A 80 -25.51 24.78 -0.77
CA SER A 80 -24.85 23.83 0.13
C SER A 80 -23.40 23.58 -0.27
N GLU A 81 -22.55 23.12 0.68
CA GLU A 81 -21.16 22.73 0.41
C GLU A 81 -21.07 21.64 -0.67
N SER A 82 -22.02 20.72 -0.71
CA SER A 82 -22.08 19.68 -1.73
C SER A 82 -22.33 20.26 -3.13
N SER A 83 -23.16 21.31 -3.21
CA SER A 83 -23.41 22.04 -4.47
C SER A 83 -22.18 22.82 -4.90
N ILE A 84 -21.48 23.50 -3.96
CA ILE A 84 -20.21 24.17 -4.24
C ILE A 84 -19.17 23.17 -4.78
N GLY A 85 -19.08 21.98 -4.19
CA GLY A 85 -18.18 20.92 -4.67
C GLY A 85 -18.49 20.47 -6.10
N ARG A 86 -19.78 20.38 -6.47
CA ARG A 86 -20.22 20.08 -7.85
C ARG A 86 -19.87 21.21 -8.82
N CYS A 87 -20.07 22.47 -8.41
CA CYS A 87 -19.68 23.64 -9.20
C CYS A 87 -18.17 23.66 -9.48
N ILE A 88 -17.34 23.42 -8.45
CA ILE A 88 -15.88 23.32 -8.61
C ILE A 88 -15.50 22.23 -9.61
N LYS A 89 -16.14 21.04 -9.53
CA LYS A 89 -15.89 19.95 -10.47
C LYS A 89 -16.28 20.34 -11.91
N HIS A 90 -17.40 21.02 -12.07
CA HIS A 90 -17.87 21.50 -13.37
C HIS A 90 -16.93 22.55 -13.97
N LEU A 91 -16.54 23.58 -13.19
CA LEU A 91 -15.61 24.63 -13.62
C LEU A 91 -14.22 24.07 -13.98
N LYS A 92 -13.76 23.05 -13.26
CA LYS A 92 -12.51 22.33 -13.60
C LYS A 92 -12.64 21.57 -14.94
N ALA A 93 -13.77 20.93 -15.17
CA ALA A 93 -14.01 20.19 -16.43
C ALA A 93 -14.10 21.12 -17.63
N LYS A 94 -14.58 22.35 -17.44
CA LYS A 94 -14.59 23.41 -18.47
C LYS A 94 -13.23 24.10 -18.68
N GLY A 95 -12.28 23.96 -17.74
CA GLY A 95 -11.00 24.67 -17.77
C GLY A 95 -11.04 26.10 -17.20
N ASP A 96 -12.19 26.55 -16.65
CA ASP A 96 -12.36 27.90 -16.09
C ASP A 96 -11.53 28.10 -14.81
N ILE A 97 -11.23 27.04 -14.10
CA ILE A 97 -10.33 27.02 -12.95
C ILE A 97 -9.31 25.89 -13.08
N THR A 98 -8.08 26.20 -12.72
CA THR A 98 -6.98 25.23 -12.79
C THR A 98 -7.21 24.06 -11.82
N THR A 99 -6.84 22.85 -12.26
CA THR A 99 -6.68 21.73 -11.34
C THR A 99 -5.55 22.07 -10.39
N ASN A 100 -5.79 21.92 -9.08
CA ASN A 100 -4.82 22.24 -8.05
C ASN A 100 -3.56 21.38 -8.22
N LYS A 101 -2.55 21.91 -8.87
CA LYS A 101 -1.21 21.43 -8.71
C LYS A 101 -0.70 21.97 -7.37
N ARG A 102 -0.50 21.10 -6.40
CA ARG A 102 0.21 21.48 -5.17
C ARG A 102 1.67 21.65 -5.55
N LEU A 103 2.05 22.88 -5.84
CA LEU A 103 3.45 23.25 -5.99
C LEU A 103 4.05 23.36 -4.58
N SER A 104 5.06 22.58 -4.29
CA SER A 104 5.88 22.72 -3.09
C SER A 104 7.25 23.20 -3.52
N TYR A 105 7.65 24.34 -2.98
CA TYR A 105 9.00 24.87 -3.14
C TYR A 105 9.97 24.00 -2.33
N TYR A 106 11.01 23.49 -3.00
CA TYR A 106 12.05 22.71 -2.37
C TYR A 106 13.35 23.49 -2.33
N ALA A 107 13.63 24.10 -1.19
CA ALA A 107 14.74 25.04 -0.98
C ALA A 107 16.13 24.51 -1.37
N LYS A 108 16.37 23.18 -1.22
CA LYS A 108 17.68 22.58 -1.59
C LYS A 108 17.99 22.59 -3.09
N THR A 109 16.97 22.63 -3.94
CA THR A 109 17.15 22.56 -5.40
C THR A 109 16.59 23.77 -6.11
N ASP A 110 16.10 24.77 -5.37
CA ASP A 110 15.45 25.99 -5.88
C ASP A 110 14.41 25.72 -6.99
N ARG A 111 13.64 24.64 -6.81
CA ARG A 111 12.63 24.18 -7.78
C ARG A 111 11.29 23.94 -7.13
N PHE A 112 10.24 24.29 -7.86
CA PHE A 112 8.89 23.84 -7.52
C PHE A 112 8.71 22.37 -7.95
N ARG A 113 8.33 21.53 -7.01
CA ARG A 113 7.88 20.17 -7.31
C ARG A 113 6.38 20.15 -7.47
N ASP A 114 5.94 19.61 -8.59
CA ASP A 114 4.53 19.27 -8.79
C ASP A 114 4.22 18.03 -7.95
N TYR A 115 3.44 18.18 -6.88
CA TYR A 115 2.83 17.05 -6.24
C TYR A 115 1.68 16.57 -7.11
N SER A 116 2.00 15.84 -8.18
CA SER A 116 1.00 15.01 -8.85
C SER A 116 0.37 14.10 -7.79
N TYR A 117 -0.95 14.07 -7.74
CA TYR A 117 -1.70 13.19 -6.86
C TYR A 117 -1.26 11.76 -7.16
N LYS A 118 -0.41 11.18 -6.34
CA LYS A 118 -0.13 9.75 -6.41
C LYS A 118 -1.47 9.05 -6.18
N SER A 119 -1.80 8.09 -7.01
CA SER A 119 -2.95 7.20 -6.78
C SER A 119 -3.00 6.84 -5.30
N SER A 120 -4.18 6.90 -4.69
CA SER A 120 -4.33 6.53 -3.28
C SER A 120 -3.68 5.17 -3.06
N PRO A 121 -2.73 5.03 -2.11
CA PRO A 121 -2.05 3.77 -1.89
C PRO A 121 -3.07 2.66 -1.63
N LYS A 122 -2.86 1.49 -2.19
CA LYS A 122 -3.72 0.33 -1.94
C LYS A 122 -3.59 -0.05 -0.47
N LEU A 123 -4.65 0.16 0.29
CA LEU A 123 -4.72 -0.23 1.69
C LEU A 123 -5.15 -1.69 1.77
N ARG A 124 -4.59 -2.45 2.74
CA ARG A 124 -5.08 -3.79 3.04
C ARG A 124 -6.56 -3.71 3.44
N ARG A 125 -7.43 -4.43 2.74
CA ARG A 125 -8.87 -4.44 3.05
C ARG A 125 -9.11 -5.01 4.46
N ASN A 126 -10.04 -4.43 5.20
CA ASN A 126 -10.56 -5.03 6.43
C ASN A 126 -11.09 -6.42 6.09
N GLY A 127 -10.66 -7.45 6.86
CA GLY A 127 -11.04 -8.84 6.59
C GLY A 127 -10.14 -9.59 5.61
N TYR A 128 -9.11 -8.97 5.03
CA TYR A 128 -8.10 -9.72 4.29
C TYR A 128 -7.27 -10.57 5.25
N TYR A 129 -7.38 -11.87 5.10
CA TYR A 129 -6.63 -12.85 5.90
C TYR A 129 -5.75 -13.69 4.97
N PRO A 130 -4.41 -13.69 5.14
CA PRO A 130 -3.53 -14.57 4.38
C PRO A 130 -3.90 -16.02 4.62
N LYS A 131 -3.99 -16.85 3.57
CA LYS A 131 -4.39 -18.24 3.66
C LYS A 131 -3.18 -19.17 3.77
N GLN A 132 -2.12 -18.86 3.06
CA GLN A 132 -0.91 -19.66 2.96
C GLN A 132 0.36 -18.80 3.11
N PRO A 133 1.53 -19.41 3.37
CA PRO A 133 2.81 -18.70 3.36
C PRO A 133 3.06 -18.01 2.04
N GLY A 134 3.60 -16.78 2.09
CA GLY A 134 3.82 -15.93 0.93
C GLY A 134 2.62 -15.08 0.51
N ASP A 135 1.40 -15.35 0.98
CA ASP A 135 0.25 -14.50 0.68
C ASP A 135 0.43 -13.06 1.17
N LEU A 136 1.12 -12.88 2.29
CA LEU A 136 1.41 -11.56 2.84
C LEU A 136 2.72 -11.56 3.62
N VAL A 137 3.67 -10.77 3.17
CA VAL A 137 4.93 -10.49 3.87
C VAL A 137 4.91 -9.04 4.35
N GLN A 138 5.19 -8.84 5.64
CA GLN A 138 5.32 -7.50 6.23
C GLN A 138 6.78 -7.08 6.21
N ILE A 139 7.06 -5.84 5.81
CA ILE A 139 8.40 -5.26 5.80
C ILE A 139 8.41 -3.99 6.64
N ASP A 140 9.48 -3.83 7.42
CA ASP A 140 9.70 -2.67 8.28
C ASP A 140 11.20 -2.44 8.50
N CYS A 141 11.58 -1.28 9.00
CA CYS A 141 12.96 -0.90 9.21
C CYS A 141 13.24 -0.47 10.65
N VAL A 142 14.27 -1.08 11.25
CA VAL A 142 14.82 -0.65 12.54
C VAL A 142 15.99 0.30 12.30
N VAL A 143 15.93 1.49 12.91
CA VAL A 143 17.00 2.49 12.86
C VAL A 143 17.81 2.46 14.14
N LYS A 144 19.12 2.34 14.04
CA LYS A 144 20.07 2.47 15.16
C LYS A 144 20.95 3.71 14.97
N LEU A 145 21.13 4.45 16.04
CA LEU A 145 21.95 5.67 16.07
C LEU A 145 23.06 5.52 17.10
N LYS A 146 24.31 5.76 16.68
CA LYS A 146 25.48 5.79 17.57
C LYS A 146 26.45 6.86 17.09
N ASN A 147 26.85 7.77 17.95
CA ASN A 147 27.80 8.85 17.64
C ASN A 147 27.45 9.66 16.38
N GLY A 148 26.15 9.97 16.18
CA GLY A 148 25.67 10.69 15.00
C GLY A 148 25.55 9.87 13.71
N ILE A 149 26.06 8.63 13.69
CA ILE A 149 25.97 7.73 12.55
C ILE A 149 24.67 6.91 12.65
N ARG A 150 23.95 6.78 11.54
CA ARG A 150 22.75 5.93 11.45
C ARG A 150 23.08 4.63 10.71
N ARG A 151 22.47 3.55 11.18
CA ARG A 151 22.45 2.24 10.55
C ARG A 151 21.02 1.74 10.50
N TYR A 152 20.69 0.98 9.50
CA TYR A 152 19.34 0.56 9.19
C TYR A 152 19.31 -0.95 9.04
N VAL A 153 18.38 -1.61 9.71
CA VAL A 153 18.14 -3.05 9.52
C VAL A 153 16.73 -3.18 8.93
N VAL A 154 16.67 -3.51 7.65
CA VAL A 154 15.42 -3.80 6.96
C VAL A 154 15.04 -5.24 7.24
N SER A 155 13.81 -5.47 7.64
CA SER A 155 13.30 -6.77 8.08
C SER A 155 12.03 -7.12 7.33
N ALA A 156 11.87 -8.39 7.00
CA ALA A 156 10.65 -8.97 6.43
C ALA A 156 10.19 -10.17 7.26
N ILE A 157 8.88 -10.34 7.43
CA ILE A 157 8.29 -11.52 8.06
C ILE A 157 7.07 -11.99 7.29
N ASP A 158 7.00 -13.28 6.99
CA ASP A 158 5.78 -13.88 6.45
C ASP A 158 4.69 -13.96 7.50
N TYR A 159 3.48 -13.54 7.12
CA TYR A 159 2.37 -13.49 8.07
C TYR A 159 1.93 -14.86 8.57
N LYS A 160 2.04 -15.92 7.77
CA LYS A 160 1.57 -17.27 8.11
C LYS A 160 2.63 -18.10 8.81
N SER A 161 3.76 -18.32 8.17
CA SER A 161 4.83 -19.18 8.68
C SER A 161 5.72 -18.51 9.71
N SER A 162 5.70 -17.17 9.80
CA SER A 162 6.65 -16.37 10.57
C SER A 162 8.11 -16.52 10.11
N PHE A 163 8.33 -17.05 8.89
CA PHE A 163 9.63 -17.01 8.23
C PHE A 163 10.10 -15.55 8.13
N ALA A 164 11.32 -15.31 8.54
CA ALA A 164 11.89 -13.96 8.61
C ALA A 164 13.20 -13.83 7.85
N TYR A 165 13.41 -12.65 7.27
CA TYR A 165 14.67 -12.25 6.65
C TYR A 165 14.99 -10.81 7.04
N SER A 166 16.27 -10.51 7.27
CA SER A 166 16.74 -9.17 7.62
C SER A 166 18.11 -8.90 7.04
N LEU A 167 18.38 -7.63 6.73
CA LEU A 167 19.68 -7.19 6.23
C LEU A 167 19.97 -5.76 6.69
N ALA A 168 21.21 -5.49 7.07
CA ALA A 168 21.66 -4.17 7.50
C ALA A 168 22.20 -3.35 6.34
N TYR A 169 21.92 -2.04 6.36
CA TYR A 169 22.34 -1.06 5.37
C TYR A 169 22.95 0.19 6.03
N SER A 170 23.90 0.82 5.34
CA SER A 170 24.46 2.11 5.75
C SER A 170 23.54 3.29 5.44
N LYS A 171 22.67 3.14 4.42
CA LYS A 171 21.68 4.13 3.98
C LYS A 171 20.32 3.46 3.84
N LEU A 172 19.26 4.23 4.06
CA LEU A 172 17.90 3.78 3.81
C LEU A 172 17.26 4.70 2.76
N ASP A 173 17.13 4.14 1.58
CA ASP A 173 16.46 4.76 0.44
C ASP A 173 15.69 3.69 -0.36
N SER A 174 14.98 4.11 -1.39
CA SER A 174 14.18 3.18 -2.21
C SER A 174 15.04 2.21 -3.04
N MET A 175 16.32 2.50 -3.24
CA MET A 175 17.25 1.55 -3.89
C MET A 175 17.67 0.45 -2.91
N SER A 176 17.96 0.80 -1.65
CA SER A 176 18.29 -0.17 -0.60
C SER A 176 17.16 -1.14 -0.35
N THR A 177 15.91 -0.66 -0.31
CA THR A 177 14.74 -1.53 -0.13
C THR A 177 14.41 -2.35 -1.39
N SER A 178 14.72 -1.86 -2.58
CA SER A 178 14.65 -2.63 -3.83
C SER A 178 15.69 -3.76 -3.86
N ASP A 179 16.95 -3.49 -3.47
CA ASP A 179 18.01 -4.51 -3.31
C ASP A 179 17.61 -5.56 -2.24
N PHE A 180 17.02 -5.11 -1.14
CA PHE A 180 16.49 -6.00 -0.12
C PHE A 180 15.45 -6.97 -0.68
N MET A 181 14.54 -6.50 -1.54
CA MET A 181 13.54 -7.34 -2.19
C MET A 181 14.16 -8.41 -3.10
N ASP A 182 15.17 -8.05 -3.89
CA ASP A 182 15.88 -9.01 -4.76
C ASP A 182 16.52 -10.15 -3.94
N LYS A 183 17.06 -9.82 -2.77
CA LYS A 183 17.65 -10.81 -1.86
C LYS A 183 16.59 -11.62 -1.12
N LEU A 184 15.51 -10.98 -0.65
CA LEU A 184 14.40 -11.66 0.01
C LEU A 184 13.77 -12.73 -0.89
N ILE A 185 13.54 -12.44 -2.17
CA ILE A 185 12.93 -13.38 -3.12
C ILE A 185 13.82 -14.61 -3.34
N LYS A 186 15.14 -14.42 -3.36
CA LYS A 186 16.11 -15.53 -3.52
C LYS A 186 16.13 -16.46 -2.31
N VAL A 187 15.84 -15.95 -1.12
CA VAL A 187 15.92 -16.68 0.15
C VAL A 187 14.58 -17.24 0.61
N ALA A 188 13.46 -16.58 0.25
CA ALA A 188 12.13 -17.01 0.65
C ALA A 188 11.79 -18.38 0.05
N PRO A 189 11.34 -19.36 0.87
CA PRO A 189 11.00 -20.71 0.38
C PRO A 189 9.62 -20.77 -0.30
N PHE A 190 8.98 -19.64 -0.54
CA PHE A 190 7.65 -19.47 -1.12
C PHE A 190 7.60 -18.28 -2.07
N THR A 191 6.61 -18.30 -2.96
CA THR A 191 6.32 -17.16 -3.83
C THR A 191 5.58 -16.07 -3.02
N ILE A 192 6.03 -14.83 -3.13
CA ILE A 192 5.43 -13.69 -2.44
C ILE A 192 4.35 -13.05 -3.33
N SER A 193 3.11 -13.00 -2.84
CA SER A 193 1.99 -12.38 -3.56
C SER A 193 1.75 -10.92 -3.16
N HIS A 194 1.87 -10.61 -1.87
CA HIS A 194 1.62 -9.28 -1.34
C HIS A 194 2.70 -8.87 -0.36
N ILE A 195 3.13 -7.63 -0.46
CA ILE A 195 3.99 -6.96 0.51
C ILE A 195 3.18 -5.90 1.24
N GLN A 196 3.37 -5.81 2.55
CA GLN A 196 2.78 -4.76 3.38
C GLN A 196 3.88 -3.97 4.07
N THR A 197 3.85 -2.64 3.91
CA THR A 197 4.79 -1.71 4.54
C THR A 197 4.05 -0.60 5.27
N ASP A 198 4.76 0.16 6.06
CA ASP A 198 4.30 1.47 6.52
C ASP A 198 4.36 2.52 5.39
N ASN A 199 4.11 3.81 5.73
CA ASN A 199 4.14 4.90 4.77
C ASN A 199 5.53 5.55 4.67
N GLY A 200 6.61 4.83 4.95
CA GLY A 200 7.99 5.30 4.84
C GLY A 200 8.36 5.71 3.41
N SER A 201 9.18 6.74 3.28
CA SER A 201 9.62 7.25 1.97
C SER A 201 10.48 6.27 1.20
N GLU A 202 11.13 5.36 1.89
CA GLU A 202 11.96 4.28 1.37
C GLU A 202 11.20 3.24 0.56
N PHE A 203 9.89 3.11 0.79
CA PHE A 203 9.03 2.15 0.09
C PHE A 203 8.33 2.75 -1.14
N TYR A 204 8.69 3.96 -1.57
CA TYR A 204 8.23 4.57 -2.81
C TYR A 204 9.23 4.37 -3.95
N SER A 205 8.91 4.88 -5.14
CA SER A 205 9.81 4.96 -6.29
C SER A 205 10.38 3.60 -6.73
N HIS A 206 11.68 3.36 -6.57
CA HIS A 206 12.36 2.14 -7.02
C HIS A 206 11.79 0.86 -6.38
N PHE A 207 11.42 0.91 -5.10
CA PHE A 207 10.79 -0.22 -4.43
C PHE A 207 9.42 -0.57 -5.03
N ASP A 208 8.56 0.42 -5.23
CA ASP A 208 7.22 0.22 -5.80
C ASP A 208 7.28 -0.24 -7.27
N LEU A 209 8.25 0.30 -8.04
CA LEU A 209 8.53 -0.17 -9.39
C LEU A 209 8.98 -1.63 -9.38
N LYS A 210 9.90 -2.01 -8.50
CA LYS A 210 10.36 -3.40 -8.36
C LYS A 210 9.22 -4.35 -8.03
N LEU A 211 8.33 -4.01 -7.10
CA LEU A 211 7.17 -4.84 -6.79
C LEU A 211 6.24 -5.00 -8.00
N SER A 212 6.06 -3.93 -8.77
CA SER A 212 5.25 -3.94 -10.00
C SER A 212 5.86 -4.85 -11.08
N GLU A 213 7.19 -4.81 -11.28
CA GLU A 213 7.91 -5.69 -12.20
C GLU A 213 7.77 -7.17 -11.81
N LEU A 214 7.77 -7.46 -10.51
CA LEU A 214 7.62 -8.81 -9.97
C LEU A 214 6.17 -9.28 -9.88
N GLY A 215 5.20 -8.44 -10.22
CA GLY A 215 3.78 -8.75 -10.10
C GLY A 215 3.28 -8.84 -8.66
N ILE A 216 4.03 -8.29 -7.69
CA ILE A 216 3.71 -8.32 -6.27
C ILE A 216 2.84 -7.12 -5.92
N VAL A 217 1.74 -7.36 -5.21
CA VAL A 217 0.82 -6.29 -4.79
C VAL A 217 1.36 -5.59 -3.54
N HIS A 218 1.51 -4.27 -3.61
CA HIS A 218 1.92 -3.46 -2.47
C HIS A 218 0.72 -2.99 -1.65
N PHE A 219 0.65 -3.34 -0.38
CA PHE A 219 -0.30 -2.83 0.59
C PHE A 219 0.39 -1.82 1.53
N TRP A 220 -0.24 -0.68 1.67
CA TRP A 220 0.17 0.35 2.63
C TRP A 220 -0.64 0.23 3.91
N ASN A 221 -0.02 0.51 5.04
CA ASN A 221 -0.71 0.55 6.33
C ASN A 221 -1.64 1.76 6.42
N TYR A 222 -2.73 1.57 7.15
CA TYR A 222 -3.57 2.70 7.55
C TYR A 222 -2.79 3.64 8.47
N THR A 223 -2.82 4.92 8.17
CA THR A 223 -2.21 5.94 9.03
C THR A 223 -2.76 5.84 10.45
N ARG A 224 -1.90 5.75 11.45
CA ARG A 224 -2.25 5.65 12.88
C ARG A 224 -3.02 4.39 13.29
N LYS A 225 -2.85 3.27 12.60
CA LYS A 225 -3.41 1.97 12.99
C LYS A 225 -2.30 0.91 13.11
N PRO A 226 -1.60 0.82 14.25
CA PRO A 226 -0.47 -0.09 14.45
C PRO A 226 -0.85 -1.57 14.41
N ILE A 227 -2.12 -1.92 14.65
CA ILE A 227 -2.64 -3.30 14.67
C ILE A 227 -2.25 -4.09 13.41
N TYR A 228 -2.08 -3.42 12.27
CA TYR A 228 -1.76 -4.09 11.02
C TYR A 228 -0.29 -4.52 10.89
N ASN A 229 0.64 -3.96 11.71
CA ASN A 229 2.08 -4.27 11.70
C ASN A 229 2.54 -5.18 12.86
N GLY A 230 1.63 -5.64 13.70
CA GLY A 230 1.98 -6.32 14.95
C GLY A 230 2.92 -7.53 14.82
N LYS A 231 2.94 -8.23 13.67
CA LYS A 231 3.88 -9.35 13.47
C LYS A 231 5.31 -8.88 13.23
N ILE A 232 5.52 -7.91 12.34
CA ILE A 232 6.85 -7.38 12.07
C ILE A 232 7.39 -6.61 13.28
N GLU A 233 6.54 -5.87 14.00
CA GLU A 233 6.93 -5.16 15.23
C GLU A 233 7.42 -6.14 16.29
N ARG A 234 6.71 -7.27 16.48
CA ARG A 234 7.14 -8.32 17.40
C ARG A 234 8.43 -8.98 16.96
N TYR A 235 8.60 -9.25 15.68
CA TYR A 235 9.84 -9.77 15.13
C TYR A 235 11.00 -8.78 15.32
N ASN A 236 10.80 -7.51 15.01
CA ASN A 236 11.79 -6.46 15.19
C ASN A 236 12.25 -6.36 16.65
N ARG A 237 11.31 -6.49 17.61
CA ARG A 237 11.68 -6.55 19.04
C ARG A 237 12.57 -7.76 19.32
N THR A 238 12.16 -8.96 18.88
CA THR A 238 12.95 -10.18 19.09
C THR A 238 14.35 -10.07 18.48
N SER A 239 14.44 -9.59 17.23
CA SER A 239 15.74 -9.44 16.56
C SER A 239 16.63 -8.40 17.23
N GLN A 240 16.05 -7.33 17.78
CA GLN A 240 16.77 -6.33 18.53
C GLN A 240 17.33 -6.94 19.84
N GLU A 241 16.48 -7.57 20.63
CA GLU A 241 16.85 -8.13 21.93
C GLU A 241 17.86 -9.28 21.80
N GLU A 242 17.69 -10.18 20.83
CA GLU A 242 18.47 -11.40 20.72
C GLU A 242 19.74 -11.25 19.87
N PHE A 243 19.80 -10.29 18.93
CA PHE A 243 20.91 -10.18 18.00
C PHE A 243 21.43 -8.75 17.78
N ILE A 244 20.56 -7.79 17.41
CA ILE A 244 21.01 -6.47 16.94
C ILE A 244 21.70 -5.69 18.07
N ASP A 245 21.06 -5.61 19.24
CA ASP A 245 21.60 -4.85 20.38
C ASP A 245 22.84 -5.50 20.98
N PRO A 246 22.92 -6.83 21.18
CA PRO A 246 24.17 -7.50 21.54
C PRO A 246 25.29 -7.30 20.52
N SER A 247 24.97 -7.17 19.23
CA SER A 247 25.94 -6.98 18.14
C SER A 247 26.09 -5.53 17.68
N ILE A 248 25.61 -4.56 18.46
CA ILE A 248 25.51 -3.16 18.05
C ILE A 248 26.87 -2.57 17.64
N THR A 249 27.95 -2.93 18.33
CA THR A 249 29.29 -2.45 18.02
C THR A 249 29.71 -2.89 16.62
N LEU A 250 29.46 -4.15 16.26
CA LEU A 250 29.80 -4.70 14.95
C LEU A 250 28.97 -4.02 13.83
N LEU A 251 27.68 -3.72 14.07
CA LEU A 251 26.82 -2.99 13.12
C LEU A 251 27.43 -1.65 12.71
N PHE A 252 28.11 -0.98 13.62
CA PHE A 252 28.73 0.33 13.34
C PHE A 252 30.16 0.22 12.82
N GLN A 253 30.90 -0.85 13.15
CA GLN A 253 32.26 -1.07 12.69
C GLN A 253 32.33 -1.69 11.30
N ASP A 254 31.60 -2.79 11.07
CA ASP A 254 31.60 -3.53 9.80
C ASP A 254 30.23 -4.14 9.52
N ILE A 255 29.51 -3.51 8.59
CA ILE A 255 28.17 -3.97 8.18
C ILE A 255 28.25 -5.33 7.47
N GLY A 256 29.33 -5.62 6.73
CA GLY A 256 29.51 -6.89 6.03
C GLY A 256 29.61 -8.04 7.01
N GLN A 257 30.50 -7.94 8.00
CA GLN A 257 30.62 -8.95 9.07
C GLN A 257 29.33 -9.03 9.90
N PHE A 258 28.67 -7.89 10.18
CA PHE A 258 27.37 -7.90 10.86
C PHE A 258 26.34 -8.71 10.08
N ASN A 259 26.22 -8.49 8.76
CA ASN A 259 25.28 -9.22 7.92
C ASN A 259 25.58 -10.72 7.85
N ASN A 260 26.84 -11.13 7.84
CA ASN A 260 27.23 -12.55 7.92
C ASN A 260 26.73 -13.19 9.22
N LYS A 261 26.98 -12.56 10.37
CA LYS A 261 26.46 -13.05 11.66
C LYS A 261 24.93 -12.97 11.76
N LEU A 262 24.32 -11.95 11.14
CA LEU A 262 22.86 -11.84 11.06
C LEU A 262 22.29 -13.01 10.25
N ALA A 263 22.94 -13.43 9.16
CA ALA A 263 22.53 -14.59 8.39
C ALA A 263 22.56 -15.89 9.21
N ASP A 264 23.61 -16.09 10.03
CA ASP A 264 23.71 -17.24 10.94
C ASP A 264 22.58 -17.21 12.00
N TRP A 265 22.29 -16.02 12.56
CA TRP A 265 21.18 -15.87 13.50
C TRP A 265 19.83 -16.10 12.83
N LEU A 266 19.63 -15.63 11.59
CA LEU A 266 18.41 -15.88 10.82
C LEU A 266 18.22 -17.37 10.51
N LEU A 267 19.30 -18.08 10.21
CA LEU A 267 19.28 -19.52 10.06
C LEU A 267 18.80 -20.19 11.34
N TYR A 268 19.37 -19.82 12.50
CA TYR A 268 18.90 -20.30 13.80
C TYR A 268 17.43 -19.94 14.05
N TYR A 269 17.03 -18.68 13.81
CA TYR A 269 15.66 -18.21 14.00
C TYR A 269 14.64 -19.03 13.19
N ASN A 270 14.91 -19.26 11.91
CA ASN A 270 14.00 -19.95 11.02
C ASN A 270 14.00 -21.48 11.19
N THR A 271 15.13 -22.10 11.60
CA THR A 271 15.27 -23.57 11.60
C THR A 271 15.23 -24.22 12.99
N LYS A 272 15.65 -23.49 14.03
CA LYS A 272 15.84 -24.07 15.38
C LYS A 272 15.04 -23.37 16.46
N ARG A 273 14.88 -22.04 16.38
CA ARG A 273 14.23 -21.26 17.43
C ARG A 273 12.74 -21.62 17.56
N PRO A 274 12.27 -22.13 18.74
CA PRO A 274 10.86 -22.40 18.94
C PRO A 274 10.02 -21.11 18.83
N HIS A 275 8.88 -21.20 18.16
CA HIS A 275 8.01 -20.06 17.94
C HIS A 275 6.65 -20.26 18.61
N PHE A 276 6.25 -19.33 19.48
CA PHE A 276 5.01 -19.47 20.27
C PHE A 276 3.75 -19.62 19.41
N ALA A 277 3.73 -19.00 18.23
CA ALA A 277 2.57 -19.03 17.33
C ALA A 277 2.43 -20.35 16.54
N HIS A 278 3.43 -21.22 16.57
CA HIS A 278 3.44 -22.46 15.79
C HIS A 278 3.64 -23.68 16.69
N ARG A 279 2.79 -24.67 16.51
CA ARG A 279 2.86 -25.92 17.27
C ARG A 279 2.74 -27.11 16.34
N ASP A 280 3.40 -28.19 16.69
CA ASP A 280 3.21 -29.48 16.03
C ASP A 280 2.01 -30.25 16.57
N ASN A 281 1.80 -31.47 16.05
CA ASN A 281 0.72 -32.35 16.48
C ASN A 281 0.80 -32.75 17.96
N ASN A 282 1.98 -32.67 18.59
CA ASN A 282 2.23 -32.93 20.00
C ASN A 282 2.12 -31.66 20.84
N ASN A 283 1.61 -30.56 20.29
CA ASN A 283 1.49 -29.25 20.94
C ASN A 283 2.84 -28.61 21.33
N LEU A 284 3.96 -29.09 20.78
CA LEU A 284 5.29 -28.52 20.99
C LEU A 284 5.53 -27.34 20.05
N GLN A 285 6.19 -26.30 20.56
CA GLN A 285 6.55 -25.12 19.74
C GLN A 285 7.58 -25.51 18.69
N ILE A 286 7.33 -25.08 17.46
CA ILE A 286 8.19 -25.38 16.30
C ILE A 286 8.72 -24.11 15.64
N PRO A 287 9.90 -24.19 14.99
CA PRO A 287 10.46 -23.06 14.26
C PRO A 287 9.68 -22.73 12.98
N PRO A 288 9.82 -21.50 12.46
CA PRO A 288 9.09 -21.00 11.28
C PRO A 288 9.19 -21.89 10.04
N LEU A 289 10.37 -22.41 9.72
CA LEU A 289 10.56 -23.26 8.55
C LEU A 289 9.85 -24.62 8.70
N LYS A 290 9.84 -25.20 9.90
CA LYS A 290 9.08 -26.42 10.18
C LYS A 290 7.58 -26.16 10.07
N ALA A 291 7.11 -25.00 10.55
CA ALA A 291 5.72 -24.59 10.38
C ALA A 291 5.34 -24.43 8.92
N TYR A 292 6.21 -23.82 8.11
CA TYR A 292 6.03 -23.72 6.66
C TYR A 292 5.90 -25.08 5.98
N ILE A 293 6.80 -26.02 6.32
CA ILE A 293 6.80 -27.38 5.75
C ILE A 293 5.52 -28.12 6.13
N ASN A 294 5.09 -28.03 7.40
CA ASN A 294 3.86 -28.64 7.87
C ASN A 294 2.62 -28.10 7.12
N MET A 295 2.61 -26.79 6.84
CA MET A 295 1.50 -26.16 6.08
C MET A 295 1.45 -26.63 4.62
N LEU A 296 2.55 -27.05 4.04
CA LEU A 296 2.63 -27.56 2.66
C LEU A 296 2.65 -29.07 2.57
N ASN A 297 2.56 -29.81 3.68
CA ASN A 297 2.69 -31.27 3.72
C ASN A 297 3.97 -31.78 3.04
N LEU A 298 5.06 -31.03 3.15
CA LEU A 298 6.35 -31.37 2.56
C LEU A 298 7.24 -32.13 3.52
N ASN A 299 8.01 -33.12 3.01
CA ASN A 299 8.97 -33.88 3.80
C ASN A 299 10.17 -33.00 4.25
N LEU A 300 10.50 -33.03 5.53
CA LEU A 300 11.54 -32.23 6.19
C LEU A 300 12.94 -32.39 5.55
N GLU A 301 13.28 -33.56 5.02
CA GLU A 301 14.62 -33.87 4.47
C GLU A 301 14.95 -33.09 3.20
N LYS A 302 13.94 -32.81 2.35
CA LYS A 302 14.14 -32.03 1.11
C LYS A 302 14.37 -30.53 1.36
N SER A 303 13.87 -29.98 2.45
CA SER A 303 13.96 -28.53 2.73
C SER A 303 15.28 -28.10 3.36
N ASN A 304 15.96 -29.00 4.09
CA ASN A 304 17.29 -28.72 4.64
C ASN A 304 18.35 -28.56 3.54
N MET A 305 18.17 -29.21 2.37
CA MET A 305 19.07 -29.07 1.23
C MET A 305 18.98 -27.72 0.52
N LEU A 306 17.80 -27.10 0.48
CA LEU A 306 17.58 -25.83 -0.20
C LEU A 306 18.18 -24.63 0.56
N TRP A 307 18.32 -24.73 1.90
CA TRP A 307 18.75 -23.62 2.74
C TRP A 307 20.26 -23.48 2.87
N THR A 308 21.01 -24.56 2.75
CA THR A 308 22.47 -24.55 2.94
C THR A 308 23.22 -23.87 1.78
N HIS A 309 22.63 -23.76 0.59
CA HIS A 309 23.29 -23.19 -0.59
C HIS A 309 22.90 -21.74 -0.95
N THR A 310 21.84 -21.18 -0.37
CA THR A 310 21.29 -19.89 -0.82
C THR A 310 21.44 -18.72 0.18
N CYS A 311 21.86 -18.97 1.41
CA CYS A 311 21.86 -17.95 2.48
C CYS A 311 23.21 -17.27 2.73
N ARG A 312 24.26 -17.57 1.96
CA ARG A 312 25.50 -16.79 2.01
C ARG A 312 25.51 -15.73 0.92
N PRO A 313 25.80 -14.46 1.27
CA PRO A 313 25.88 -13.36 0.30
C PRO A 313 26.96 -13.56 -0.73
#